data_a697ada70bc33f3ab09ad31efd9c7de2
#
_entry.id   a697ada70bc33f3ab09ad31efd9c7de2
#
_cell.length_a   1.000
_cell.length_b   1.000
_cell.length_c   1.000
_cell.angle_alpha   90.00
_cell.angle_beta   90.00
_cell.angle_gamma   90.00
#
_symmetry.space_group_name_H-M   'P 1'
#
loop_
_entity.id
_entity.type
_entity.pdbx_description
1 polymer ?
#
loop_
_entity_poly.entity_id
_entity_poly.type
_entity_poly.pdbx_seq_one_letter_code
_entity_poly.pdbx_strand_id
1 'polypeptide(L)'
;MAQLLGKLEKVDIRKIWEHEALSFTPWLAMPENLSQLGEALGIEFDEDNIQKEVGVGDFSADILTSDLSGRKVVIENQLEKTDHDHLGKCITYAAGVGAEIIIWIARNVRDEHKQAVEYLNQNSSDKLNIFLVQLEAYKIGDSKPAPHFTVIESPNEWTKVVRGQNNSSSNVSEVKLKQQSFFEMVRDYGMEHSKKVPSWQKPQPQHWYTIRSGSSVAHFNILTNSREACTFVEVYIDGGKDSEAENRRIYDRIYQDKDKIESEIGELIWNDNEENRSKMIRYRIDKDPMDDQQAQESLPLVIEKLDQFIGIFPKYWKKK
;
A
#
# COMPACT_ATOMS: atom_id res chain seq x y z
N MET A 1 -27.24 -20.64 21.90
CA MET A 1 -26.27 -20.07 22.87
C MET A 1 -25.93 -18.67 22.43
N ALA A 2 -26.07 -17.64 23.29
CA ALA A 2 -25.67 -16.29 22.98
C ALA A 2 -24.12 -16.23 22.82
N GLN A 3 -23.64 -15.70 21.72
CA GLN A 3 -22.20 -15.54 21.48
C GLN A 3 -21.67 -14.47 22.44
N LEU A 4 -20.68 -14.83 23.27
CA LEU A 4 -20.00 -13.87 24.15
C LEU A 4 -19.14 -12.94 23.30
N LEU A 5 -19.48 -11.64 23.33
CA LEU A 5 -18.70 -10.61 22.65
C LEU A 5 -17.64 -10.04 23.58
N GLY A 6 -16.45 -9.78 23.05
CA GLY A 6 -15.39 -9.07 23.77
C GLY A 6 -15.73 -7.58 23.91
N LYS A 7 -15.19 -6.95 24.96
CA LYS A 7 -15.27 -5.50 25.17
C LYS A 7 -14.06 -4.83 24.56
N LEU A 8 -14.29 -3.80 23.73
CA LEU A 8 -13.24 -2.97 23.18
C LEU A 8 -12.70 -2.01 24.25
N GLU A 9 -11.39 -2.03 24.48
CA GLU A 9 -10.71 -1.18 25.46
C GLU A 9 -9.73 -0.24 24.75
N LYS A 10 -9.86 1.07 25.01
CA LYS A 10 -8.93 2.06 24.47
C LYS A 10 -7.59 1.97 25.17
N VAL A 11 -6.51 1.98 24.40
CA VAL A 11 -5.13 1.97 24.88
C VAL A 11 -4.51 3.33 24.60
N ASP A 12 -3.73 3.85 25.56
CA ASP A 12 -2.99 5.09 25.34
C ASP A 12 -1.88 4.86 24.31
N ILE A 13 -1.95 5.58 23.19
CA ILE A 13 -1.01 5.47 22.09
C ILE A 13 0.43 5.82 22.50
N ARG A 14 0.63 6.68 23.54
CA ARG A 14 1.96 7.00 24.08
C ARG A 14 2.62 5.84 24.84
N LYS A 15 1.84 4.83 25.22
CA LYS A 15 2.38 3.57 25.75
C LYS A 15 2.83 2.61 24.67
N ILE A 16 2.39 2.82 23.43
CA ILE A 16 2.77 2.03 22.27
C ILE A 16 3.93 2.72 21.55
N TRP A 17 3.82 4.04 21.34
CA TRP A 17 4.83 4.88 20.71
C TRP A 17 5.21 6.03 21.64
N GLU A 18 6.36 5.88 22.32
CA GLU A 18 6.86 6.91 23.23
C GLU A 18 7.30 8.18 22.49
N HIS A 19 7.88 7.99 21.29
CA HIS A 19 8.42 9.06 20.46
C HIS A 19 7.80 9.03 19.07
N GLU A 20 7.40 10.19 18.57
CA GLU A 20 6.84 10.39 17.24
C GLU A 20 7.85 10.01 16.17
N ALA A 21 8.96 10.75 16.05
CA ALA A 21 9.98 10.53 15.03
C ALA A 21 10.74 9.20 15.18
N LEU A 22 10.97 8.71 16.42
CA LEU A 22 11.79 7.51 16.65
C LEU A 22 11.00 6.20 16.70
N SER A 23 9.68 6.24 16.92
CA SER A 23 8.89 5.03 17.04
C SER A 23 7.64 5.00 16.15
N PHE A 24 6.85 6.08 16.10
CA PHE A 24 5.61 6.10 15.32
C PHE A 24 5.86 6.29 13.82
N THR A 25 6.61 7.31 13.43
CA THR A 25 6.92 7.58 12.01
C THR A 25 7.61 6.38 11.32
N PRO A 26 8.64 5.73 11.92
CA PRO A 26 9.20 4.52 11.34
C PRO A 26 8.23 3.35 11.25
N TRP A 27 7.33 3.19 12.24
CA TRP A 27 6.30 2.16 12.23
C TRP A 27 5.27 2.43 11.11
N LEU A 28 4.80 3.67 10.98
CA LEU A 28 3.82 4.04 9.97
C LEU A 28 4.37 3.92 8.55
N ALA A 29 5.66 4.23 8.36
CA ALA A 29 6.34 4.15 7.06
C ALA A 29 6.57 2.71 6.57
N MET A 30 6.28 1.68 7.38
CA MET A 30 6.29 0.30 6.89
C MET A 30 5.08 0.09 5.95
N PRO A 31 5.27 -0.55 4.77
CA PRO A 31 4.20 -0.75 3.79
C PRO A 31 2.90 -1.31 4.38
N GLU A 32 3.00 -2.35 5.21
CA GLU A 32 1.85 -2.99 5.85
C GLU A 32 1.09 -2.08 6.82
N ASN A 33 1.74 -1.08 7.41
CA ASN A 33 1.12 -0.13 8.32
C ASN A 33 0.58 1.09 7.57
N LEU A 34 1.31 1.55 6.55
CA LEU A 34 0.85 2.61 5.67
C LEU A 34 -0.39 2.17 4.89
N SER A 35 -0.47 0.90 4.49
CA SER A 35 -1.65 0.31 3.87
C SER A 35 -2.90 0.40 4.77
N GLN A 36 -2.76 0.22 6.11
CA GLN A 36 -3.88 0.38 7.04
C GLN A 36 -4.41 1.84 7.08
N LEU A 37 -3.50 2.82 7.00
CA LEU A 37 -3.90 4.23 6.84
C LEU A 37 -4.59 4.43 5.49
N GLY A 38 -4.05 3.84 4.44
CA GLY A 38 -4.62 3.88 3.10
C GLY A 38 -6.03 3.32 3.04
N GLU A 39 -6.30 2.19 3.71
CA GLU A 39 -7.64 1.61 3.83
C GLU A 39 -8.62 2.59 4.48
N ALA A 40 -8.21 3.29 5.55
CA ALA A 40 -9.05 4.25 6.24
C ALA A 40 -9.37 5.49 5.37
N LEU A 41 -8.44 5.89 4.50
CA LEU A 41 -8.55 7.06 3.64
C LEU A 41 -9.13 6.75 2.24
N GLY A 42 -9.15 5.48 1.84
CA GLY A 42 -9.42 5.08 0.45
C GLY A 42 -8.30 5.50 -0.51
N ILE A 43 -7.06 5.54 -0.04
CA ILE A 43 -5.85 5.87 -0.80
C ILE A 43 -4.97 4.61 -0.89
N GLU A 44 -4.50 4.28 -2.07
CA GLU A 44 -3.46 3.27 -2.28
C GLU A 44 -2.12 3.97 -2.46
N PHE A 45 -1.21 3.72 -1.53
CA PHE A 45 0.13 4.30 -1.55
C PHE A 45 1.08 3.49 -2.42
N ASP A 46 2.03 4.18 -3.02
CA ASP A 46 3.17 3.57 -3.72
C ASP A 46 4.20 3.10 -2.67
N GLU A 47 4.20 1.81 -2.38
CA GLU A 47 5.04 1.20 -1.36
C GLU A 47 6.54 1.27 -1.69
N ASP A 48 6.89 1.43 -2.96
CA ASP A 48 8.28 1.55 -3.43
C ASP A 48 8.84 2.98 -3.27
N ASN A 49 7.99 3.97 -2.95
CA ASN A 49 8.35 5.39 -2.89
C ASN A 49 8.08 6.02 -1.52
N ILE A 50 8.29 5.27 -0.44
CA ILE A 50 8.12 5.78 0.92
C ILE A 50 9.44 6.36 1.41
N GLN A 51 9.47 7.66 1.71
CA GLN A 51 10.64 8.38 2.22
C GLN A 51 10.30 8.99 3.57
N LYS A 52 11.22 8.87 4.52
CA LYS A 52 11.08 9.44 5.88
C LYS A 52 11.98 10.65 6.05
N GLU A 53 11.56 11.58 6.89
CA GLU A 53 12.35 12.75 7.29
C GLU A 53 12.91 13.53 6.08
N VAL A 54 12.03 13.83 5.11
CA VAL A 54 12.41 14.46 3.85
C VAL A 54 12.61 15.96 4.05
N GLY A 55 13.83 16.44 3.76
CA GLY A 55 14.18 17.86 3.88
C GLY A 55 13.36 18.73 2.92
N VAL A 56 12.72 19.77 3.49
CA VAL A 56 11.97 20.81 2.76
C VAL A 56 12.48 22.18 3.23
N GLY A 57 13.48 22.71 2.55
CA GLY A 57 14.21 23.89 3.01
C GLY A 57 14.93 23.62 4.34
N ASP A 58 14.63 24.42 5.36
CA ASP A 58 15.19 24.25 6.72
C ASP A 58 14.39 23.29 7.61
N PHE A 59 13.38 22.62 7.07
CA PHE A 59 12.45 21.74 7.77
C PHE A 59 12.49 20.32 7.21
N SER A 60 11.81 19.40 7.90
CA SER A 60 11.69 17.99 7.47
C SER A 60 10.24 17.54 7.57
N ALA A 61 9.71 16.95 6.49
CA ALA A 61 8.41 16.28 6.49
C ALA A 61 8.58 14.85 7.00
N ASP A 62 7.67 14.37 7.85
CA ASP A 62 7.79 13.05 8.48
C ASP A 62 7.80 11.91 7.45
N ILE A 63 6.83 11.90 6.53
CA ILE A 63 6.77 10.92 5.44
C ILE A 63 6.38 11.65 4.15
N LEU A 64 7.13 11.37 3.09
CA LEU A 64 6.80 11.71 1.71
C LEU A 64 6.62 10.42 0.92
N THR A 65 5.53 10.32 0.20
CA THR A 65 5.25 9.20 -0.70
C THR A 65 4.42 9.67 -1.90
N SER A 66 3.90 8.77 -2.69
CA SER A 66 2.88 9.03 -3.70
C SER A 66 1.73 8.03 -3.57
N ASP A 67 0.57 8.36 -4.12
CA ASP A 67 -0.43 7.35 -4.39
C ASP A 67 -0.14 6.66 -5.74
N LEU A 68 -0.87 5.57 -6.02
CA LEU A 68 -0.70 4.83 -7.28
C LEU A 68 -1.09 5.62 -8.53
N SER A 69 -1.79 6.76 -8.38
CA SER A 69 -2.05 7.71 -9.48
C SER A 69 -0.91 8.71 -9.69
N GLY A 70 0.13 8.63 -8.86
CA GLY A 70 1.32 9.48 -8.92
C GLY A 70 1.18 10.83 -8.25
N ARG A 71 0.07 11.08 -7.53
CA ARG A 71 -0.06 12.30 -6.73
C ARG A 71 0.86 12.22 -5.53
N LYS A 72 1.65 13.27 -5.30
CA LYS A 72 2.53 13.35 -4.14
C LYS A 72 1.73 13.50 -2.86
N VAL A 73 2.10 12.73 -1.86
CA VAL A 73 1.47 12.67 -0.53
C VAL A 73 2.48 13.07 0.52
N VAL A 74 2.16 14.07 1.32
CA VAL A 74 2.87 14.41 2.57
C VAL A 74 2.05 13.92 3.74
N ILE A 75 2.69 13.20 4.67
CA ILE A 75 2.08 12.78 5.93
C ILE A 75 2.85 13.47 7.05
N GLU A 76 2.13 14.19 7.89
CA GLU A 76 2.64 14.85 9.08
C GLU A 76 2.02 14.18 10.30
N ASN A 77 2.85 13.74 11.23
CA ASN A 77 2.47 13.00 12.42
C ASN A 77 2.49 13.91 13.65
N GLN A 78 1.50 13.76 14.54
CA GLN A 78 1.44 14.46 15.80
C GLN A 78 0.84 13.58 16.90
N LEU A 79 1.67 12.97 17.73
CA LEU A 79 1.19 12.13 18.84
C LEU A 79 0.61 12.94 20.02
N GLU A 80 0.29 14.20 19.76
CA GLU A 80 -0.34 15.11 20.70
C GLU A 80 -1.64 15.69 20.13
N LYS A 81 -2.18 16.70 20.77
CA LYS A 81 -3.37 17.42 20.29
C LYS A 81 -2.97 18.39 19.18
N THR A 82 -3.76 18.45 18.10
CA THR A 82 -3.52 19.36 16.97
C THR A 82 -3.17 20.80 17.41
N ASP A 83 -2.23 21.43 16.72
CA ASP A 83 -1.78 22.81 16.96
C ASP A 83 -1.54 23.58 15.64
N HIS A 84 -1.28 24.88 15.75
CA HIS A 84 -1.07 25.74 14.59
C HIS A 84 0.27 25.49 13.90
N ASP A 85 1.28 25.02 14.65
CA ASP A 85 2.62 24.77 14.10
C ASP A 85 2.56 23.60 13.11
N HIS A 86 1.88 22.50 13.45
CA HIS A 86 1.70 21.36 12.53
C HIS A 86 0.82 21.71 11.35
N LEU A 87 -0.25 22.52 11.53
CA LEU A 87 -1.02 23.01 10.40
C LEU A 87 -0.14 23.83 9.43
N GLY A 88 0.69 24.73 9.99
CA GLY A 88 1.66 25.50 9.22
C GLY A 88 2.66 24.63 8.47
N LYS A 89 3.22 23.60 9.14
CA LYS A 89 4.11 22.60 8.55
C LYS A 89 3.44 21.85 7.38
N CYS A 90 2.23 21.33 7.58
CA CYS A 90 1.47 20.65 6.54
C CYS A 90 1.39 21.47 5.25
N ILE A 91 1.03 22.75 5.36
CA ILE A 91 0.90 23.66 4.22
C ILE A 91 2.28 23.97 3.61
N THR A 92 3.28 24.24 4.44
CA THR A 92 4.64 24.60 4.01
C THR A 92 5.31 23.45 3.27
N TYR A 93 5.20 22.22 3.81
CA TYR A 93 5.81 21.04 3.20
C TYR A 93 5.13 20.67 1.89
N ALA A 94 3.80 20.69 1.88
CA ALA A 94 3.05 20.43 0.66
C ALA A 94 3.41 21.42 -0.46
N ALA A 95 3.52 22.71 -0.15
CA ALA A 95 3.94 23.73 -1.10
C ALA A 95 5.39 23.51 -1.58
N GLY A 96 6.31 23.16 -0.66
CA GLY A 96 7.72 22.95 -0.95
C GLY A 96 8.00 21.75 -1.86
N VAL A 97 7.29 20.64 -1.69
CA VAL A 97 7.45 19.43 -2.51
C VAL A 97 6.42 19.34 -3.65
N GLY A 98 5.45 20.26 -3.72
CA GLY A 98 4.35 20.21 -4.68
C GLY A 98 3.43 19.04 -4.42
N ALA A 99 3.07 18.76 -3.15
CA ALA A 99 2.16 17.69 -2.80
C ALA A 99 0.71 18.06 -3.15
N GLU A 100 -0.03 17.06 -3.62
CA GLU A 100 -1.45 17.17 -3.95
C GLU A 100 -2.32 16.58 -2.83
N ILE A 101 -1.74 15.77 -1.95
CA ILE A 101 -2.42 15.18 -0.81
C ILE A 101 -1.60 15.47 0.45
N ILE A 102 -2.27 15.99 1.47
CA ILE A 102 -1.75 16.19 2.81
C ILE A 102 -2.52 15.30 3.77
N ILE A 103 -1.84 14.54 4.59
CA ILE A 103 -2.45 13.74 5.64
C ILE A 103 -1.86 14.19 6.98
N TRP A 104 -2.68 14.82 7.80
CA TRP A 104 -2.30 15.22 9.15
C TRP A 104 -2.88 14.24 10.16
N ILE A 105 -2.01 13.47 10.80
CA ILE A 105 -2.38 12.48 11.82
C ILE A 105 -2.14 13.07 13.19
N ALA A 106 -3.17 13.06 14.06
CA ALA A 106 -3.05 13.56 15.42
C ALA A 106 -3.73 12.61 16.42
N ARG A 107 -3.23 12.61 17.67
CA ARG A 107 -3.85 11.89 18.80
C ARG A 107 -5.23 12.43 19.13
N ASN A 108 -5.37 13.75 19.16
CA ASN A 108 -6.62 14.44 19.45
C ASN A 108 -6.78 15.63 18.50
N VAL A 109 -7.95 15.75 17.91
CA VAL A 109 -8.28 16.83 16.98
C VAL A 109 -9.10 17.90 17.70
N ARG A 110 -8.70 19.16 17.52
CA ARG A 110 -9.47 20.33 17.97
C ARG A 110 -10.49 20.72 16.89
N ASP A 111 -11.66 21.17 17.31
CA ASP A 111 -12.71 21.60 16.39
C ASP A 111 -12.27 22.76 15.50
N GLU A 112 -11.43 23.68 16.04
CA GLU A 112 -10.89 24.81 15.29
C GLU A 112 -9.99 24.36 14.13
N HIS A 113 -9.17 23.32 14.34
CA HIS A 113 -8.32 22.77 13.28
C HIS A 113 -9.11 21.95 12.27
N LYS A 114 -10.16 21.24 12.72
CA LYS A 114 -11.10 20.60 11.81
C LYS A 114 -11.74 21.62 10.88
N GLN A 115 -12.26 22.73 11.42
CA GLN A 115 -12.85 23.82 10.64
C GLN A 115 -11.85 24.49 9.70
N ALA A 116 -10.59 24.64 10.14
CA ALA A 116 -9.51 25.18 9.29
C ALA A 116 -9.21 24.25 8.10
N VAL A 117 -9.13 22.94 8.33
CA VAL A 117 -8.93 21.97 7.25
C VAL A 117 -10.12 21.94 6.29
N GLU A 118 -11.35 21.96 6.82
CA GLU A 118 -12.57 22.07 6.01
C GLU A 118 -12.53 23.33 5.13
N TYR A 119 -12.19 24.48 5.71
CA TYR A 119 -12.07 25.75 4.98
C TYR A 119 -11.01 25.66 3.87
N LEU A 120 -9.84 25.09 4.16
CA LEU A 120 -8.79 24.89 3.16
C LEU A 120 -9.25 23.98 2.01
N ASN A 121 -9.92 22.87 2.32
CA ASN A 121 -10.46 21.97 1.31
C ASN A 121 -11.53 22.62 0.43
N GLN A 122 -12.28 23.60 0.96
CA GLN A 122 -13.30 24.32 0.20
C GLN A 122 -12.75 25.47 -0.65
N ASN A 123 -11.62 26.08 -0.24
CA ASN A 123 -11.12 27.33 -0.82
C ASN A 123 -9.75 27.23 -1.47
N SER A 124 -9.08 26.06 -1.43
CA SER A 124 -7.86 25.80 -2.20
C SER A 124 -8.19 25.31 -3.61
N SER A 125 -7.14 25.10 -4.42
CA SER A 125 -7.32 24.53 -5.75
C SER A 125 -7.84 23.09 -5.68
N ASP A 126 -8.57 22.65 -6.71
CA ASP A 126 -9.09 21.26 -6.82
C ASP A 126 -8.00 20.19 -6.76
N LYS A 127 -6.74 20.60 -6.87
CA LYS A 127 -5.57 19.70 -6.77
C LYS A 127 -5.11 19.43 -5.35
N LEU A 128 -5.46 20.28 -4.37
CA LEU A 128 -5.04 20.11 -2.98
C LEU A 128 -6.11 19.40 -2.16
N ASN A 129 -5.75 18.28 -1.59
CA ASN A 129 -6.61 17.42 -0.79
C ASN A 129 -6.01 17.25 0.61
N ILE A 130 -6.68 17.73 1.66
CA ILE A 130 -6.19 17.68 3.04
C ILE A 130 -7.06 16.74 3.85
N PHE A 131 -6.43 15.74 4.44
CA PHE A 131 -7.06 14.80 5.38
C PHE A 131 -6.59 15.11 6.81
N LEU A 132 -7.53 15.13 7.74
CA LEU A 132 -7.26 15.21 9.16
C LEU A 132 -7.70 13.89 9.81
N VAL A 133 -6.75 13.18 10.40
CA VAL A 133 -6.94 11.82 10.90
C VAL A 133 -6.66 11.77 12.39
N GLN A 134 -7.55 11.17 13.15
CA GLN A 134 -7.31 10.87 14.56
C GLN A 134 -6.77 9.46 14.71
N LEU A 135 -5.63 9.33 15.40
CA LEU A 135 -5.02 8.06 15.74
C LEU A 135 -5.46 7.60 17.12
N GLU A 136 -6.02 6.41 17.19
CA GLU A 136 -6.39 5.71 18.41
C GLU A 136 -5.82 4.30 18.40
N ALA A 137 -5.80 3.64 19.55
CA ALA A 137 -5.49 2.22 19.63
C ALA A 137 -6.46 1.51 20.58
N TYR A 138 -6.83 0.30 20.21
CA TYR A 138 -7.78 -0.52 20.97
C TYR A 138 -7.27 -1.95 21.12
N LYS A 139 -7.74 -2.63 22.16
CA LYS A 139 -7.53 -4.07 22.39
C LYS A 139 -8.81 -4.74 22.90
N ILE A 140 -8.86 -6.04 22.83
CA ILE A 140 -9.91 -6.88 23.45
C ILE A 140 -9.22 -7.83 24.40
N GLY A 141 -9.49 -7.68 25.72
CA GLY A 141 -8.85 -8.49 26.76
C GLY A 141 -7.32 -8.40 26.70
N ASP A 142 -6.65 -9.55 26.62
CA ASP A 142 -5.18 -9.64 26.58
C ASP A 142 -4.59 -9.61 25.15
N SER A 143 -5.38 -9.23 24.14
CA SER A 143 -4.87 -9.09 22.77
C SER A 143 -3.84 -7.96 22.66
N LYS A 144 -3.00 -8.02 21.61
CA LYS A 144 -2.16 -6.88 21.24
C LYS A 144 -3.03 -5.67 20.87
N PRO A 145 -2.61 -4.43 21.19
CA PRO A 145 -3.30 -3.26 20.70
C PRO A 145 -3.32 -3.21 19.16
N ALA A 146 -4.43 -2.79 18.60
CA ALA A 146 -4.59 -2.52 17.18
C ALA A 146 -4.74 -1.00 16.97
N PRO A 147 -4.03 -0.38 16.01
CA PRO A 147 -4.23 1.01 15.65
C PRO A 147 -5.59 1.19 14.98
N HIS A 148 -6.15 2.38 15.14
CA HIS A 148 -7.40 2.76 14.51
C HIS A 148 -7.29 4.18 14.00
N PHE A 149 -7.44 4.37 12.70
CA PHE A 149 -7.42 5.66 12.03
C PHE A 149 -8.84 6.12 11.78
N THR A 150 -9.22 7.23 12.43
CA THR A 150 -10.54 7.85 12.23
C THR A 150 -10.38 9.10 11.39
N VAL A 151 -10.98 9.14 10.21
CA VAL A 151 -10.99 10.33 9.35
C VAL A 151 -11.95 11.36 9.95
N ILE A 152 -11.40 12.47 10.44
CA ILE A 152 -12.15 13.56 11.09
C ILE A 152 -12.60 14.59 10.04
N GLU A 153 -11.72 14.87 9.06
CA GLU A 153 -12.04 15.77 7.94
C GLU A 153 -11.34 15.27 6.67
N SER A 154 -12.01 15.47 5.53
CA SER A 154 -11.53 15.03 4.21
C SER A 154 -12.10 15.95 3.11
N PRO A 155 -11.49 16.02 1.93
CA PRO A 155 -12.00 16.82 0.81
C PRO A 155 -13.44 16.48 0.44
N ASN A 156 -14.25 17.48 0.08
CA ASN A 156 -15.71 17.33 -0.16
C ASN A 156 -16.05 16.28 -1.22
N GLU A 157 -15.28 16.19 -2.29
CA GLU A 157 -15.46 15.17 -3.34
C GLU A 157 -15.12 13.77 -2.81
N TRP A 158 -14.09 13.66 -1.96
CA TRP A 158 -13.69 12.43 -1.31
C TRP A 158 -14.73 11.92 -0.32
N THR A 159 -15.34 12.84 0.43
CA THR A 159 -16.43 12.52 1.38
C THR A 159 -17.67 11.96 0.66
N LYS A 160 -17.96 12.39 -0.56
CA LYS A 160 -19.03 11.81 -1.38
C LYS A 160 -18.69 10.38 -1.81
N VAL A 161 -17.43 10.12 -2.17
CA VAL A 161 -16.94 8.79 -2.53
C VAL A 161 -16.96 7.84 -1.31
N VAL A 162 -16.45 8.28 -0.15
CA VAL A 162 -16.37 7.47 1.08
C VAL A 162 -17.73 7.36 1.80
N ARG A 163 -18.56 8.39 1.84
CA ARG A 163 -19.93 8.31 2.42
C ARG A 163 -20.89 7.53 1.55
N GLY A 164 -20.68 7.48 0.24
CA GLY A 164 -21.36 6.54 -0.64
C GLY A 164 -21.03 5.07 -0.30
N GLN A 165 -19.86 4.82 0.29
CA GLN A 165 -19.40 3.48 0.73
C GLN A 165 -20.08 3.00 2.02
N ASN A 166 -20.53 3.90 2.91
CA ASN A 166 -21.11 3.50 4.21
C ASN A 166 -22.63 3.23 4.16
N ASN A 167 -23.33 3.49 3.05
CA ASN A 167 -24.77 3.28 2.93
C ASN A 167 -25.22 2.28 1.86
N SER A 168 -24.29 1.59 1.24
CA SER A 168 -24.60 0.39 0.46
C SER A 168 -23.28 -0.36 0.19
N SER A 169 -23.30 -1.65 0.40
CA SER A 169 -22.28 -2.58 -0.03
C SER A 169 -21.58 -2.13 -1.33
N SER A 170 -20.25 -1.90 -1.26
CA SER A 170 -19.32 -1.75 -2.38
C SER A 170 -19.50 -0.49 -3.28
N ASN A 171 -18.91 0.65 -2.89
CA ASN A 171 -18.38 1.59 -3.88
C ASN A 171 -16.85 1.60 -3.80
N VAL A 172 -16.28 0.61 -4.43
CA VAL A 172 -14.88 0.50 -4.81
C VAL A 172 -14.58 1.64 -5.78
N SER A 173 -13.44 2.35 -5.66
CA SER A 173 -13.09 3.43 -6.59
C SER A 173 -13.10 2.92 -8.04
N GLU A 174 -13.34 3.80 -9.00
CA GLU A 174 -13.36 3.41 -10.43
C GLU A 174 -12.05 2.70 -10.83
N VAL A 175 -10.92 3.17 -10.30
CA VAL A 175 -9.60 2.53 -10.51
C VAL A 175 -9.58 1.12 -9.94
N LYS A 176 -10.07 0.93 -8.72
CA LYS A 176 -10.14 -0.41 -8.10
C LYS A 176 -11.07 -1.36 -8.84
N LEU A 177 -12.19 -0.84 -9.37
CA LEU A 177 -13.08 -1.64 -10.21
C LEU A 177 -12.42 -2.04 -11.53
N LYS A 178 -11.66 -1.12 -12.15
CA LYS A 178 -10.87 -1.43 -13.35
C LYS A 178 -9.76 -2.45 -13.05
N GLN A 179 -9.06 -2.30 -11.92
CA GLN A 179 -8.07 -3.27 -11.46
C GLN A 179 -8.71 -4.65 -11.25
N GLN A 180 -9.86 -4.71 -10.56
CA GLN A 180 -10.60 -5.96 -10.38
C GLN A 180 -11.01 -6.55 -11.72
N SER A 181 -11.55 -5.74 -12.64
CA SER A 181 -11.95 -6.17 -13.98
C SER A 181 -10.75 -6.73 -14.77
N PHE A 182 -9.59 -6.08 -14.70
CA PHE A 182 -8.36 -6.57 -15.29
C PHE A 182 -7.97 -7.94 -14.70
N PHE A 183 -7.98 -8.10 -13.38
CA PHE A 183 -7.64 -9.39 -12.76
C PHE A 183 -8.70 -10.47 -13.02
N GLU A 184 -9.96 -10.10 -13.25
CA GLU A 184 -10.98 -11.04 -13.73
C GLU A 184 -10.64 -11.54 -15.12
N MET A 185 -10.23 -10.65 -16.04
CA MET A 185 -9.75 -11.05 -17.38
C MET A 185 -8.50 -11.95 -17.29
N VAL A 186 -7.52 -11.59 -16.43
CA VAL A 186 -6.32 -12.40 -16.19
C VAL A 186 -6.69 -13.79 -15.67
N ARG A 187 -7.61 -13.88 -14.70
CA ARG A 187 -8.08 -15.15 -14.14
C ARG A 187 -8.75 -16.00 -15.22
N ASP A 188 -9.70 -15.42 -15.94
CA ASP A 188 -10.51 -16.16 -16.92
C ASP A 188 -9.63 -16.65 -18.09
N TYR A 189 -8.77 -15.79 -18.62
CA TYR A 189 -7.79 -16.18 -19.62
C TYR A 189 -6.80 -17.22 -19.07
N GLY A 190 -6.33 -17.04 -17.84
CA GLY A 190 -5.39 -17.96 -17.19
C GLY A 190 -5.98 -19.34 -16.91
N MET A 191 -7.27 -19.43 -16.56
CA MET A 191 -7.95 -20.72 -16.37
C MET A 191 -7.95 -21.58 -17.64
N GLU A 192 -7.96 -20.95 -18.81
CA GLU A 192 -7.95 -21.64 -20.10
C GLU A 192 -6.53 -21.91 -20.61
N HIS A 193 -5.55 -21.05 -20.31
CA HIS A 193 -4.24 -21.05 -20.98
C HIS A 193 -3.05 -21.39 -20.07
N SER A 194 -3.14 -21.13 -18.74
CA SER A 194 -2.06 -21.48 -17.81
C SER A 194 -2.01 -22.99 -17.55
N LYS A 195 -0.80 -23.53 -17.55
CA LYS A 195 -0.54 -24.95 -17.24
C LYS A 195 0.04 -25.16 -15.84
N LYS A 196 0.37 -24.10 -15.12
CA LYS A 196 1.13 -24.19 -13.86
C LYS A 196 0.44 -23.58 -12.65
N VAL A 197 -0.56 -22.73 -12.85
CA VAL A 197 -1.32 -22.15 -11.74
C VAL A 197 -2.23 -23.23 -11.12
N PRO A 198 -2.03 -23.58 -9.83
CA PRO A 198 -2.76 -24.68 -9.22
C PRO A 198 -4.20 -24.33 -8.89
N SER A 199 -4.49 -23.06 -8.64
CA SER A 199 -5.85 -22.58 -8.36
C SER A 199 -5.94 -21.07 -8.55
N TRP A 200 -7.06 -20.63 -9.10
CA TRP A 200 -7.40 -19.23 -9.29
C TRP A 200 -8.37 -18.78 -8.20
N GLN A 201 -8.04 -17.68 -7.53
CA GLN A 201 -8.91 -17.09 -6.52
C GLN A 201 -9.83 -16.05 -7.16
N LYS A 202 -10.87 -15.63 -6.44
CA LYS A 202 -11.70 -14.50 -6.87
C LYS A 202 -10.91 -13.21 -6.74
N PRO A 203 -10.70 -12.44 -7.81
CA PRO A 203 -10.03 -11.14 -7.73
C PRO A 203 -10.75 -10.16 -6.80
N GLN A 204 -9.97 -9.36 -6.10
CA GLN A 204 -10.45 -8.30 -5.23
C GLN A 204 -10.16 -6.94 -5.87
N PRO A 205 -10.87 -5.87 -5.50
CA PRO A 205 -10.65 -4.52 -5.98
C PRO A 205 -9.42 -3.88 -5.32
N GLN A 206 -8.24 -4.29 -5.76
CA GLN A 206 -6.93 -3.87 -5.26
C GLN A 206 -5.90 -3.92 -6.39
N HIS A 207 -4.71 -3.35 -6.22
CA HIS A 207 -3.70 -3.26 -7.28
C HIS A 207 -2.85 -4.53 -7.46
N TRP A 208 -3.05 -5.57 -6.64
CA TRP A 208 -2.35 -6.86 -6.77
C TRP A 208 -3.31 -8.03 -6.82
N TYR A 209 -2.88 -9.08 -7.47
CA TYR A 209 -3.58 -10.36 -7.54
C TYR A 209 -2.62 -11.49 -7.20
N THR A 210 -2.80 -12.07 -6.01
CA THR A 210 -1.88 -13.09 -5.48
C THR A 210 -2.18 -14.47 -6.01
N ILE A 211 -1.14 -15.15 -6.47
CA ILE A 211 -1.13 -16.56 -6.87
C ILE A 211 -0.30 -17.35 -5.86
N ARG A 212 -0.89 -18.36 -5.26
CA ARG A 212 -0.24 -19.18 -4.24
C ARG A 212 0.93 -19.97 -4.82
N SER A 213 2.10 -19.88 -4.17
CA SER A 213 3.30 -20.63 -4.54
C SER A 213 3.38 -22.01 -3.87
N GLY A 214 2.46 -22.31 -2.95
CA GLY A 214 2.57 -23.48 -2.05
C GLY A 214 3.61 -23.31 -0.95
N SER A 215 4.08 -22.08 -0.69
CA SER A 215 5.04 -21.74 0.35
C SER A 215 4.44 -20.71 1.31
N SER A 216 4.94 -20.69 2.56
CA SER A 216 4.62 -19.65 3.56
C SER A 216 5.61 -18.48 3.51
N VAL A 217 6.68 -18.57 2.72
CA VAL A 217 7.76 -17.57 2.68
C VAL A 217 7.82 -16.79 1.36
N ALA A 218 7.08 -17.22 0.34
CA ALA A 218 7.02 -16.52 -0.93
C ALA A 218 5.71 -16.81 -1.67
N HIS A 219 5.27 -15.86 -2.47
CA HIS A 219 4.12 -16.02 -3.38
C HIS A 219 4.37 -15.24 -4.68
N PHE A 220 3.48 -15.42 -5.65
CA PHE A 220 3.53 -14.69 -6.89
C PHE A 220 2.42 -13.65 -6.89
N ASN A 221 2.68 -12.49 -7.46
CA ASN A 221 1.69 -11.45 -7.68
C ASN A 221 1.63 -11.06 -9.16
N ILE A 222 0.47 -10.63 -9.59
CA ILE A 222 0.30 -9.80 -10.76
C ILE A 222 -0.09 -8.42 -10.23
N LEU A 223 0.69 -7.38 -10.56
CA LEU A 223 0.52 -6.03 -10.06
C LEU A 223 0.09 -5.11 -11.18
N THR A 224 -0.75 -4.14 -10.88
CA THR A 224 -1.08 -3.04 -11.80
C THR A 224 -0.46 -1.76 -11.28
N ASN A 225 0.22 -1.00 -12.15
CA ASN A 225 0.70 0.33 -11.86
C ASN A 225 0.05 1.32 -12.84
N SER A 226 -0.99 1.99 -12.35
CA SER A 226 -1.75 2.96 -13.17
C SER A 226 -0.96 4.23 -13.49
N ARG A 227 0.06 4.58 -12.69
CA ARG A 227 0.94 5.73 -12.91
C ARG A 227 1.88 5.51 -14.09
N GLU A 228 2.50 4.34 -14.11
CA GLU A 228 3.45 3.98 -15.15
C GLU A 228 2.77 3.30 -16.34
N ALA A 229 1.43 3.16 -16.29
CA ALA A 229 0.64 2.47 -17.30
C ALA A 229 1.22 1.10 -17.65
N CYS A 230 1.55 0.29 -16.63
CA CYS A 230 2.18 -1.00 -16.81
C CYS A 230 1.66 -2.06 -15.83
N THR A 231 1.98 -3.30 -16.13
CA THR A 231 1.69 -4.48 -15.32
C THR A 231 2.99 -5.15 -14.92
N PHE A 232 3.05 -5.77 -13.73
CA PHE A 232 4.18 -6.59 -13.33
C PHE A 232 3.74 -8.02 -13.01
N VAL A 233 4.62 -8.97 -13.29
CA VAL A 233 4.58 -10.31 -12.69
C VAL A 233 5.71 -10.38 -11.69
N GLU A 234 5.42 -10.75 -10.45
CA GLU A 234 6.32 -10.62 -9.32
C GLU A 234 6.49 -11.93 -8.55
N VAL A 235 7.70 -12.16 -8.05
CA VAL A 235 7.96 -12.99 -6.87
C VAL A 235 8.09 -12.07 -5.67
N TYR A 236 7.25 -12.25 -4.68
CA TYR A 236 7.29 -11.56 -3.41
C TYR A 236 7.76 -12.53 -2.32
N ILE A 237 8.87 -12.20 -1.66
CA ILE A 237 9.53 -13.05 -0.64
C ILE A 237 9.34 -12.38 0.71
N ASP A 238 8.46 -12.93 1.53
CA ASP A 238 8.20 -12.47 2.89
C ASP A 238 7.64 -13.62 3.75
N GLY A 239 8.46 -14.11 4.64
CA GLY A 239 8.08 -15.14 5.63
C GLY A 239 7.35 -14.59 6.85
N GLY A 240 7.00 -13.30 6.88
CA GLY A 240 6.34 -12.64 8.00
C GLY A 240 7.31 -12.12 9.06
N LYS A 241 6.80 -11.91 10.27
CA LYS A 241 7.57 -11.33 11.37
C LYS A 241 8.85 -12.14 11.67
N ASP A 242 9.95 -11.45 11.90
CA ASP A 242 11.27 -11.99 12.23
C ASP A 242 11.89 -12.88 11.11
N SER A 243 11.54 -12.64 9.83
CA SER A 243 11.99 -13.44 8.68
C SER A 243 13.03 -12.75 7.78
N GLU A 244 13.54 -11.57 8.14
CA GLU A 244 14.47 -10.79 7.31
C GLU A 244 15.67 -11.59 6.83
N ALA A 245 16.31 -12.32 7.74
CA ALA A 245 17.49 -13.14 7.43
C ALA A 245 17.15 -14.30 6.47
N GLU A 246 15.98 -14.92 6.62
CA GLU A 246 15.53 -16.00 5.73
C GLU A 246 15.12 -15.45 4.37
N ASN A 247 14.40 -14.32 4.33
CA ASN A 247 14.04 -13.64 3.09
C ASN A 247 15.29 -13.25 2.30
N ARG A 248 16.30 -12.67 2.97
CA ARG A 248 17.57 -12.33 2.37
C ARG A 248 18.28 -13.57 1.83
N ARG A 249 18.35 -14.64 2.61
CA ARG A 249 18.98 -15.90 2.19
C ARG A 249 18.33 -16.50 0.93
N ILE A 250 17.00 -16.45 0.86
CA ILE A 250 16.27 -16.93 -0.32
C ILE A 250 16.58 -16.05 -1.52
N TYR A 251 16.52 -14.73 -1.35
CA TYR A 251 16.83 -13.77 -2.41
C TYR A 251 18.25 -13.95 -2.95
N ASP A 252 19.26 -14.03 -2.08
CA ASP A 252 20.66 -14.20 -2.48
C ASP A 252 20.88 -15.50 -3.26
N ARG A 253 20.19 -16.58 -2.88
CA ARG A 253 20.23 -17.85 -3.63
C ARG A 253 19.63 -17.71 -5.04
N ILE A 254 18.56 -16.94 -5.18
CA ILE A 254 17.95 -16.66 -6.48
C ILE A 254 18.91 -15.78 -7.29
N TYR A 255 19.48 -14.76 -6.67
CA TYR A 255 20.37 -13.80 -7.32
C TYR A 255 21.65 -14.44 -7.87
N GLN A 256 22.16 -15.52 -7.25
CA GLN A 256 23.28 -16.29 -7.78
C GLN A 256 23.00 -16.90 -9.16
N ASP A 257 21.76 -17.19 -9.48
CA ASP A 257 21.33 -17.72 -10.76
C ASP A 257 20.75 -16.63 -11.70
N LYS A 258 20.97 -15.34 -11.40
CA LYS A 258 20.35 -14.18 -12.10
C LYS A 258 20.46 -14.30 -13.61
N ASP A 259 21.67 -14.43 -14.15
CA ASP A 259 21.92 -14.45 -15.59
C ASP A 259 21.19 -15.61 -16.28
N LYS A 260 21.11 -16.77 -15.60
CA LYS A 260 20.38 -17.94 -16.10
C LYS A 260 18.88 -17.68 -16.09
N ILE A 261 18.35 -17.07 -15.03
CA ILE A 261 16.92 -16.76 -14.90
C ILE A 261 16.52 -15.75 -15.97
N GLU A 262 17.31 -14.67 -16.14
CA GLU A 262 17.05 -13.65 -17.13
C GLU A 262 17.18 -14.16 -18.58
N SER A 263 18.04 -15.15 -18.82
CA SER A 263 18.11 -15.79 -20.15
C SER A 263 16.85 -16.58 -20.51
N GLU A 264 16.07 -17.03 -19.51
CA GLU A 264 14.83 -17.81 -19.72
C GLU A 264 13.58 -16.91 -19.71
N ILE A 265 13.55 -15.85 -18.86
CA ILE A 265 12.37 -15.01 -18.62
C ILE A 265 12.45 -13.68 -19.39
N GLY A 266 13.64 -13.14 -19.55
CA GLY A 266 13.91 -11.76 -19.97
C GLY A 266 14.45 -10.92 -18.82
N GLU A 267 14.71 -9.65 -19.07
CA GLU A 267 15.23 -8.70 -18.09
C GLU A 267 14.28 -8.55 -16.90
N LEU A 268 14.83 -8.57 -15.68
CA LEU A 268 14.07 -8.48 -14.44
C LEU A 268 14.51 -7.28 -13.60
N ILE A 269 13.57 -6.74 -12.85
CA ILE A 269 13.81 -5.73 -11.81
C ILE A 269 14.06 -6.47 -10.49
N TRP A 270 15.25 -6.25 -9.92
CA TRP A 270 15.71 -6.86 -8.68
C TRP A 270 15.68 -5.83 -7.57
N ASN A 271 14.75 -5.95 -6.62
CA ASN A 271 14.66 -5.07 -5.47
C ASN A 271 15.11 -5.80 -4.20
N ASP A 272 16.28 -5.40 -3.69
CA ASP A 272 16.91 -5.94 -2.48
C ASP A 272 17.11 -4.88 -1.40
N ASN A 273 16.29 -3.82 -1.41
CA ASN A 273 16.41 -2.76 -0.42
C ASN A 273 16.65 -3.36 0.98
N GLU A 274 17.84 -3.06 1.55
CA GLU A 274 18.28 -3.65 2.83
C GLU A 274 17.38 -3.24 4.00
N GLU A 275 16.72 -2.11 3.92
CA GLU A 275 15.79 -1.62 4.93
C GLU A 275 14.45 -2.35 4.92
N ASN A 276 14.09 -3.02 3.83
CA ASN A 276 12.83 -3.73 3.70
C ASN A 276 12.97 -5.21 4.09
N ARG A 277 12.05 -5.69 4.94
CA ARG A 277 11.94 -7.11 5.30
C ARG A 277 11.69 -7.97 4.07
N SER A 278 10.76 -7.56 3.22
CA SER A 278 10.42 -8.26 1.98
C SER A 278 11.46 -8.04 0.89
N LYS A 279 11.57 -8.98 -0.04
CA LYS A 279 12.38 -8.90 -1.24
C LYS A 279 11.52 -9.21 -2.46
N MET A 280 11.76 -8.52 -3.58
CA MET A 280 10.92 -8.60 -4.76
C MET A 280 11.75 -8.79 -6.03
N ILE A 281 11.22 -9.58 -6.97
CA ILE A 281 11.79 -9.76 -8.30
C ILE A 281 10.63 -9.63 -9.28
N ARG A 282 10.71 -8.68 -10.23
CA ARG A 282 9.61 -8.30 -11.10
C ARG A 282 9.97 -8.40 -12.58
N TYR A 283 9.03 -8.84 -13.38
CA TYR A 283 9.04 -8.68 -14.83
C TYR A 283 8.03 -7.59 -15.21
N ARG A 284 8.49 -6.58 -15.95
CA ARG A 284 7.66 -5.45 -16.38
C ARG A 284 7.01 -5.74 -17.74
N ILE A 285 5.74 -5.41 -17.85
CA ILE A 285 4.94 -5.47 -19.09
C ILE A 285 4.42 -4.06 -19.38
N ASP A 286 4.95 -3.43 -20.42
CA ASP A 286 4.59 -2.06 -20.82
C ASP A 286 3.26 -2.04 -21.58
N LYS A 287 2.20 -2.35 -20.86
CA LYS A 287 0.80 -2.30 -21.30
C LYS A 287 -0.05 -1.76 -20.16
N ASP A 288 -0.86 -0.74 -20.45
CA ASP A 288 -1.74 -0.12 -19.46
C ASP A 288 -2.88 -1.07 -19.09
N PRO A 289 -2.94 -1.56 -17.84
CA PRO A 289 -4.03 -2.42 -17.38
C PRO A 289 -5.36 -1.68 -17.21
N MET A 290 -5.36 -0.34 -17.28
CA MET A 290 -6.57 0.50 -17.17
C MET A 290 -7.17 0.84 -18.55
N ASP A 291 -6.45 0.56 -19.63
CA ASP A 291 -6.94 0.64 -21.01
C ASP A 291 -7.43 -0.74 -21.47
N ASP A 292 -8.70 -0.86 -21.80
CA ASP A 292 -9.35 -2.16 -22.08
C ASP A 292 -8.67 -2.93 -23.23
N GLN A 293 -8.18 -2.24 -24.26
CA GLN A 293 -7.51 -2.88 -25.39
C GLN A 293 -6.13 -3.38 -25.00
N GLN A 294 -5.32 -2.55 -24.35
CA GLN A 294 -3.97 -2.93 -23.92
C GLN A 294 -4.01 -3.99 -22.81
N ALA A 295 -4.99 -3.91 -21.90
CA ALA A 295 -5.25 -4.92 -20.90
C ALA A 295 -5.45 -6.29 -21.57
N GLN A 296 -6.36 -6.37 -22.55
CA GLN A 296 -6.64 -7.61 -23.28
C GLN A 296 -5.42 -8.11 -24.08
N GLU A 297 -4.68 -7.22 -24.72
CA GLU A 297 -3.45 -7.55 -25.47
C GLU A 297 -2.34 -8.07 -24.54
N SER A 298 -2.33 -7.69 -23.25
CA SER A 298 -1.30 -8.10 -22.29
C SER A 298 -1.49 -9.53 -21.76
N LEU A 299 -2.71 -10.07 -21.77
CA LEU A 299 -3.07 -11.34 -21.13
C LEU A 299 -2.16 -12.52 -21.51
N PRO A 300 -1.84 -12.75 -22.80
CA PRO A 300 -0.97 -13.86 -23.18
C PRO A 300 0.41 -13.77 -22.53
N LEU A 301 1.00 -12.56 -22.52
CA LEU A 301 2.32 -12.33 -21.95
C LEU A 301 2.29 -12.44 -20.43
N VAL A 302 1.26 -11.90 -19.74
CA VAL A 302 1.08 -12.02 -18.30
C VAL A 302 1.05 -13.48 -17.88
N ILE A 303 0.29 -14.32 -18.56
CA ILE A 303 0.16 -15.75 -18.24
C ILE A 303 1.44 -16.51 -18.59
N GLU A 304 2.08 -16.21 -19.73
CA GLU A 304 3.38 -16.79 -20.06
C GLU A 304 4.42 -16.54 -18.97
N LYS A 305 4.55 -15.28 -18.56
CA LYS A 305 5.53 -14.90 -17.52
C LYS A 305 5.19 -15.50 -16.16
N LEU A 306 3.91 -15.51 -15.78
CA LEU A 306 3.47 -16.18 -14.55
C LEU A 306 3.81 -17.68 -14.57
N ASP A 307 3.58 -18.38 -15.66
CA ASP A 307 3.94 -19.80 -15.81
C ASP A 307 5.46 -20.02 -15.75
N GLN A 308 6.27 -19.11 -16.32
CA GLN A 308 7.72 -19.15 -16.22
C GLN A 308 8.15 -18.96 -14.77
N PHE A 309 7.60 -17.96 -14.05
CA PHE A 309 7.87 -17.71 -12.63
C PHE A 309 7.55 -18.93 -11.77
N ILE A 310 6.34 -19.50 -11.92
CA ILE A 310 5.94 -20.72 -11.19
C ILE A 310 6.85 -21.92 -11.51
N GLY A 311 7.40 -21.97 -12.71
CA GLY A 311 8.30 -23.04 -13.12
C GLY A 311 9.71 -22.94 -12.55
N ILE A 312 10.20 -21.72 -12.36
CA ILE A 312 11.61 -21.46 -12.03
C ILE A 312 11.84 -21.25 -10.54
N PHE A 313 11.04 -20.37 -9.90
CA PHE A 313 11.36 -19.90 -8.56
C PHE A 313 11.10 -20.88 -7.40
N PRO A 314 10.11 -21.79 -7.40
CA PRO A 314 9.81 -22.65 -6.24
C PRO A 314 10.97 -23.53 -5.76
N LYS A 315 11.94 -23.84 -6.60
CA LYS A 315 13.12 -24.64 -6.21
C LYS A 315 14.01 -23.95 -5.16
N TYR A 316 13.93 -22.60 -5.04
CA TYR A 316 14.80 -21.83 -4.15
C TYR A 316 14.33 -21.79 -2.70
N TRP A 317 13.02 -21.96 -2.45
CA TRP A 317 12.46 -21.99 -1.09
C TRP A 317 11.94 -23.35 -0.65
N LYS A 318 11.85 -24.35 -1.54
CA LYS A 318 11.58 -25.72 -1.12
C LYS A 318 12.79 -26.23 -0.32
N LYS A 319 12.54 -26.66 0.92
CA LYS A 319 13.55 -27.41 1.67
C LYS A 319 13.81 -28.73 0.91
N LYS A 320 15.09 -29.01 0.68
CA LYS A 320 15.50 -30.33 0.17
C LYS A 320 15.19 -31.39 1.18
#